data_5e47358abb66d09178b952bddbab45b3
#
_entry.id   5e47358abb66d09178b952bddbab45b3
#
_cell.length_a   1.000
_cell.length_b   1.000
_cell.length_c   1.000
_cell.angle_alpha   90.00
_cell.angle_beta   90.00
_cell.angle_gamma   90.00
#
_symmetry.space_group_name_H-M   'P 1'
#
loop_
_entity.id
_entity.type
_entity.pdbx_description
1 polymer ?
#
loop_
_entity_poly.entity_id
_entity_poly.type
_entity_poly.pdbx_seq_one_letter_code
_entity_poly.pdbx_strand_id
1 'polypeptide(L)'
;MILIPFFVVTILLDTIPFNNYIAGAIFCFACITDTLDGYIARKYKLITNFGKFMDPLADKLLVCAALICFVAMPELHFPAWVAIVIISREFAISGFRLVASDSGVVIAASSWGKLKTISQMIMSILLIFHFNGNVFFYLEQTFIYISVILTVVSLVDYIYKNRKVLYENK
;
A
#
# COMPACT_ATOMS: atom_id res chain seq x y z
N MET A 1 6.73 9.82 6.24
CA MET A 1 5.80 9.74 7.38
C MET A 1 5.12 11.07 7.73
N ILE A 2 5.80 12.20 7.75
CA ILE A 2 5.23 13.53 8.11
C ILE A 2 4.06 13.94 7.19
N LEU A 3 4.05 13.51 5.93
CA LEU A 3 2.99 13.83 4.96
C LEU A 3 1.66 13.09 5.22
N ILE A 4 1.66 12.01 6.00
CA ILE A 4 0.44 11.21 6.24
C ILE A 4 -0.64 12.01 6.97
N PRO A 5 -0.36 12.71 8.10
CA PRO A 5 -1.38 13.53 8.75
C PRO A 5 -1.93 14.62 7.83
N PHE A 6 -1.08 15.26 7.02
CA PHE A 6 -1.52 16.28 6.07
C PHE A 6 -2.45 15.69 5.00
N PHE A 7 -2.12 14.51 4.47
CA PHE A 7 -2.97 13.78 3.55
C PHE A 7 -4.34 13.45 4.16
N VAL A 8 -4.34 12.87 5.37
CA VAL A 8 -5.59 12.48 6.07
C VAL A 8 -6.47 13.70 6.35
N VAL A 9 -5.89 14.78 6.85
CA VAL A 9 -6.64 16.03 7.11
C VAL A 9 -7.22 16.59 5.81
N THR A 10 -6.41 16.62 4.74
CA THR A 10 -6.85 17.22 3.47
C THR A 10 -7.96 16.42 2.81
N ILE A 11 -7.90 15.08 2.84
CA ILE A 11 -8.89 14.23 2.17
C ILE A 11 -10.22 14.15 2.93
N LEU A 12 -10.21 14.29 4.27
CA LEU A 12 -11.40 14.17 5.11
C LEU A 12 -12.09 15.51 5.38
N LEU A 13 -11.46 16.64 5.09
CA LEU A 13 -12.05 17.97 5.32
C LEU A 13 -12.67 18.52 4.04
N ASP A 14 -13.99 18.42 3.91
CA ASP A 14 -14.77 18.99 2.80
C ASP A 14 -14.74 20.52 2.73
N THR A 15 -14.30 21.19 3.81
CA THR A 15 -14.17 22.66 3.86
C THR A 15 -13.01 23.19 3.00
N ILE A 16 -12.10 22.35 2.58
CA ILE A 16 -10.95 22.74 1.74
C ILE A 16 -11.36 22.69 0.27
N PRO A 17 -11.32 23.83 -0.46
CA PRO A 17 -11.61 23.82 -1.90
C PRO A 17 -10.60 22.94 -2.63
N PHE A 18 -11.08 22.09 -3.54
CA PHE A 18 -10.25 21.14 -4.29
C PHE A 18 -9.48 20.13 -3.41
N ASN A 19 -10.05 19.75 -2.24
CA ASN A 19 -9.44 18.81 -1.29
C ASN A 19 -8.91 17.54 -1.95
N ASN A 20 -9.67 16.92 -2.86
CA ASN A 20 -9.28 15.71 -3.58
C ASN A 20 -8.00 15.91 -4.42
N TYR A 21 -7.87 17.05 -5.10
CA TYR A 21 -6.69 17.35 -5.91
C TYR A 21 -5.45 17.61 -5.04
N ILE A 22 -5.62 18.32 -3.92
CA ILE A 22 -4.54 18.58 -2.97
C ILE A 22 -4.12 17.27 -2.30
N ALA A 23 -5.06 16.46 -1.83
CA ALA A 23 -4.79 15.13 -1.26
C ALA A 23 -4.08 14.22 -2.27
N GLY A 24 -4.54 14.20 -3.54
CA GLY A 24 -3.91 13.46 -4.62
C GLY A 24 -2.47 13.90 -4.89
N ALA A 25 -2.21 15.20 -4.89
CA ALA A 25 -0.85 15.74 -5.04
C ALA A 25 0.05 15.32 -3.87
N ILE A 26 -0.44 15.42 -2.62
CA ILE A 26 0.30 14.99 -1.42
C ILE A 26 0.59 13.48 -1.49
N PHE A 27 -0.39 12.67 -1.87
CA PHE A 27 -0.24 11.22 -1.99
C PHE A 27 0.80 10.84 -3.05
N CYS A 28 0.71 11.41 -4.25
CA CYS A 28 1.67 11.17 -5.32
C CYS A 28 3.08 11.62 -4.94
N PHE A 29 3.20 12.82 -4.34
CA PHE A 29 4.48 13.34 -3.88
C PHE A 29 5.11 12.45 -2.80
N ALA A 30 4.32 11.99 -1.84
CA ALA A 30 4.77 11.06 -0.81
C ALA A 30 5.27 9.74 -1.42
N CYS A 31 4.54 9.15 -2.37
CA CYS A 31 4.96 7.91 -3.05
C CYS A 31 6.27 8.08 -3.83
N ILE A 32 6.45 9.23 -4.51
CA ILE A 32 7.69 9.54 -5.24
C ILE A 32 8.85 9.70 -4.26
N THR A 33 8.65 10.46 -3.19
CA THR A 33 9.68 10.70 -2.16
C THR A 33 10.13 9.38 -1.52
N ASP A 34 9.20 8.52 -1.09
CA ASP A 34 9.51 7.21 -0.51
C ASP A 34 10.33 6.33 -1.47
N THR A 35 9.97 6.35 -2.77
CA THR A 35 10.72 5.61 -3.80
C THR A 35 12.15 6.15 -3.96
N LEU A 36 12.31 7.47 -3.95
CA LEU A 36 13.61 8.14 -4.07
C LEU A 36 14.47 7.91 -2.83
N ASP A 37 13.91 8.03 -1.63
CA ASP A 37 14.61 7.81 -0.37
C ASP A 37 15.14 6.38 -0.29
N GLY A 38 14.32 5.40 -0.64
CA GLY A 38 14.73 4.00 -0.73
C GLY A 38 15.83 3.74 -1.79
N TYR A 39 15.80 4.45 -2.91
CA TYR A 39 16.85 4.34 -3.93
C TYR A 39 18.18 4.97 -3.45
N ILE A 40 18.13 6.15 -2.86
CA ILE A 40 19.29 6.89 -2.34
C ILE A 40 19.95 6.10 -1.20
N ALA A 41 19.18 5.63 -0.23
CA ALA A 41 19.69 4.86 0.91
C ALA A 41 20.45 3.60 0.47
N ARG A 42 19.91 2.89 -0.53
CA ARG A 42 20.58 1.71 -1.11
C ARG A 42 21.85 2.06 -1.87
N LYS A 43 21.82 3.13 -2.67
CA LYS A 43 22.98 3.57 -3.49
C LYS A 43 24.15 4.01 -2.63
N TYR A 44 23.90 4.71 -1.53
CA TYR A 44 24.94 5.24 -0.64
C TYR A 44 25.24 4.35 0.57
N LYS A 45 24.65 3.17 0.67
CA LYS A 45 24.83 2.20 1.77
C LYS A 45 24.57 2.82 3.17
N LEU A 46 23.70 3.81 3.25
CA LEU A 46 23.31 4.50 4.48
C LEU A 46 22.21 3.70 5.22
N ILE A 47 22.43 2.41 5.41
CA ILE A 47 21.42 1.51 5.97
C ILE A 47 21.71 1.33 7.45
N THR A 48 20.87 1.92 8.32
CA THR A 48 20.89 1.66 9.77
C THR A 48 20.00 0.47 10.12
N ASN A 49 20.27 -0.23 11.23
CA ASN A 49 19.42 -1.33 11.69
C ASN A 49 18.00 -0.86 11.99
N PHE A 50 17.84 0.35 12.53
CA PHE A 50 16.55 0.98 12.76
C PHE A 50 15.82 1.30 11.43
N GLY A 51 16.53 1.83 10.43
CA GLY A 51 15.98 2.09 9.10
C GLY A 51 15.44 0.83 8.43
N LYS A 52 16.21 -0.27 8.47
CA LYS A 52 15.77 -1.57 7.92
C LYS A 52 14.43 -2.04 8.49
N PHE A 53 14.14 -1.74 9.75
CA PHE A 53 12.88 -2.08 10.41
C PHE A 53 11.78 -1.08 10.06
N MET A 54 12.08 0.22 10.07
CA MET A 54 11.09 1.28 9.90
C MET A 54 10.69 1.50 8.43
N ASP A 55 11.60 1.30 7.46
CA ASP A 55 11.30 1.52 6.04
C ASP A 55 10.11 0.67 5.53
N PRO A 56 10.07 -0.67 5.77
CA PRO A 56 8.94 -1.48 5.33
C PRO A 56 7.61 -1.12 6.00
N LEU A 57 7.64 -0.49 7.18
CA LEU A 57 6.45 -0.02 7.88
C LEU A 57 6.00 1.33 7.33
N ALA A 58 6.95 2.25 7.11
CA ALA A 58 6.70 3.60 6.60
C ALA A 58 6.03 3.58 5.23
N ASP A 59 6.56 2.76 4.30
CA ASP A 59 6.02 2.58 2.94
C ASP A 59 4.54 2.20 2.92
N LYS A 60 4.08 1.47 3.95
CA LYS A 60 2.71 0.95 4.01
C LYS A 60 1.75 1.83 4.77
N LEU A 61 2.24 2.65 5.68
CA LEU A 61 1.39 3.52 6.50
C LEU A 61 0.59 4.51 5.65
N LEU A 62 1.18 5.07 4.59
CA LEU A 62 0.49 5.99 3.69
C LEU A 62 -0.68 5.30 2.99
N VAL A 63 -0.44 4.11 2.45
CA VAL A 63 -1.47 3.33 1.75
C VAL A 63 -2.55 2.85 2.72
N CYS A 64 -2.17 2.40 3.92
CA CYS A 64 -3.13 2.02 4.95
C CYS A 64 -4.00 3.21 5.39
N ALA A 65 -3.40 4.39 5.57
CA ALA A 65 -4.12 5.61 5.89
C ALA A 65 -5.13 5.97 4.79
N ALA A 66 -4.72 5.89 3.51
CA ALA A 66 -5.62 6.13 2.38
C ALA A 66 -6.80 5.14 2.37
N LEU A 67 -6.56 3.83 2.54
CA LEU A 67 -7.61 2.82 2.58
C LEU A 67 -8.61 3.06 3.72
N ILE A 68 -8.12 3.47 4.89
CA ILE A 68 -8.99 3.80 6.04
C ILE A 68 -9.82 5.04 5.74
N CYS A 69 -9.23 6.09 5.13
CA CYS A 69 -9.97 7.27 4.70
C CYS A 69 -11.06 6.91 3.67
N PHE A 70 -10.78 6.04 2.69
CA PHE A 70 -11.78 5.61 1.71
C PHE A 70 -12.96 4.90 2.36
N VAL A 71 -12.75 4.12 3.41
CA VAL A 71 -13.85 3.51 4.19
C VAL A 71 -14.70 4.57 4.90
N ALA A 72 -14.10 5.69 5.32
CA ALA A 72 -14.79 6.79 5.99
C ALA A 72 -15.58 7.71 5.03
N MET A 73 -15.39 7.55 3.71
CA MET A 73 -16.03 8.36 2.64
C MET A 73 -17.14 7.55 1.95
N PRO A 74 -18.42 7.72 2.34
CA PRO A 74 -19.51 6.89 1.83
C PRO A 74 -19.71 6.97 0.31
N GLU A 75 -19.38 8.11 -0.29
CA GLU A 75 -19.49 8.38 -1.72
C GLU A 75 -18.60 7.47 -2.57
N LEU A 76 -17.49 6.98 -2.03
CA LEU A 76 -16.57 6.09 -2.75
C LEU A 76 -17.06 4.64 -2.85
N HIS A 77 -18.12 4.27 -2.13
CA HIS A 77 -18.65 2.90 -2.08
C HIS A 77 -17.54 1.85 -1.84
N PHE A 78 -16.54 2.21 -1.02
CA PHE A 78 -15.39 1.36 -0.72
C PHE A 78 -15.66 0.51 0.53
N PRO A 79 -15.86 -0.82 0.40
CA PRO A 79 -16.25 -1.66 1.52
C PRO A 79 -15.10 -1.87 2.52
N ALA A 80 -15.40 -1.79 3.82
CA ALA A 80 -14.41 -1.97 4.89
C ALA A 80 -13.67 -3.32 4.82
N TRP A 81 -14.34 -4.41 4.38
CA TRP A 81 -13.70 -5.72 4.24
C TRP A 81 -12.55 -5.71 3.22
N VAL A 82 -12.62 -4.88 2.18
CA VAL A 82 -11.54 -4.68 1.20
C VAL A 82 -10.30 -4.10 1.88
N ALA A 83 -10.48 -3.04 2.69
CA ALA A 83 -9.38 -2.46 3.46
C ALA A 83 -8.74 -3.52 4.37
N ILE A 84 -9.57 -4.28 5.10
CA ILE A 84 -9.10 -5.33 6.03
C ILE A 84 -8.25 -6.37 5.28
N VAL A 85 -8.73 -6.89 4.14
CA VAL A 85 -8.00 -7.90 3.36
C VAL A 85 -6.67 -7.36 2.86
N ILE A 86 -6.66 -6.15 2.30
CA ILE A 86 -5.45 -5.54 1.75
C ILE A 86 -4.43 -5.26 2.87
N ILE A 87 -4.86 -4.62 3.95
CA ILE A 87 -3.99 -4.24 5.07
C ILE A 87 -3.43 -5.49 5.76
N SER A 88 -4.28 -6.48 6.05
CA SER A 88 -3.84 -7.74 6.69
C SER A 88 -2.75 -8.44 5.87
N ARG A 89 -2.92 -8.50 4.55
CA ARG A 89 -1.91 -9.08 3.66
C ARG A 89 -0.61 -8.27 3.66
N GLU A 90 -0.68 -6.94 3.65
CA GLU A 90 0.53 -6.10 3.67
C GLU A 90 1.37 -6.37 4.92
N PHE A 91 0.73 -6.40 6.09
CA PHE A 91 1.43 -6.67 7.34
C PHE A 91 1.89 -8.12 7.46
N ALA A 92 1.08 -9.09 7.04
CA ALA A 92 1.45 -10.52 7.09
C ALA A 92 2.72 -10.80 6.28
N ILE A 93 2.77 -10.33 5.02
CA ILE A 93 3.96 -10.56 4.17
C ILE A 93 5.18 -9.77 4.67
N SER A 94 4.96 -8.56 5.19
CA SER A 94 6.08 -7.75 5.69
C SER A 94 6.67 -8.34 6.97
N GLY A 95 5.81 -8.78 7.89
CA GLY A 95 6.24 -9.51 9.08
C GLY A 95 6.98 -10.79 8.74
N PHE A 96 6.46 -11.57 7.78
CA PHE A 96 7.12 -12.80 7.34
C PHE A 96 8.50 -12.53 6.73
N ARG A 97 8.65 -11.49 5.90
CA ARG A 97 9.94 -11.10 5.34
C ARG A 97 10.93 -10.65 6.41
N LEU A 98 10.44 -9.95 7.43
CA LEU A 98 11.26 -9.48 8.53
C LEU A 98 11.85 -10.67 9.31
N VAL A 99 10.99 -11.63 9.68
CA VAL A 99 11.41 -12.86 10.39
C VAL A 99 12.37 -13.69 9.55
N ALA A 100 12.10 -13.86 8.26
CA ALA A 100 12.99 -14.58 7.35
C ALA A 100 14.36 -13.90 7.21
N SER A 101 14.38 -12.57 7.13
CA SER A 101 15.62 -11.78 7.06
C SER A 101 16.45 -11.89 8.34
N ASP A 102 15.82 -11.95 9.49
CA ASP A 102 16.49 -12.17 10.78
C ASP A 102 17.15 -13.56 10.84
N SER A 103 16.51 -14.55 10.23
CA SER A 103 17.05 -15.91 10.06
C SER A 103 18.07 -16.04 8.90
N GLY A 104 18.51 -14.93 8.30
CA GLY A 104 19.47 -14.90 7.20
C GLY A 104 18.91 -15.27 5.82
N VAL A 105 17.60 -15.49 5.71
CA VAL A 105 16.93 -15.85 4.45
C VAL A 105 16.36 -14.60 3.78
N VAL A 106 16.87 -14.27 2.58
CA VAL A 106 16.36 -13.13 1.80
C VAL A 106 15.29 -13.59 0.83
N ILE A 107 14.06 -13.19 1.07
CA ILE A 107 12.92 -13.54 0.21
C ILE A 107 12.68 -12.45 -0.83
N ALA A 108 12.80 -12.79 -2.11
CA ALA A 108 12.56 -11.86 -3.22
C ALA A 108 11.06 -11.54 -3.40
N ALA A 109 10.79 -10.36 -3.99
CA ALA A 109 9.43 -9.98 -4.35
C ALA A 109 8.93 -10.83 -5.53
N SER A 110 7.71 -11.40 -5.42
CA SER A 110 7.09 -12.13 -6.52
C SER A 110 6.54 -11.16 -7.58
N SER A 111 6.40 -11.63 -8.84
CA SER A 111 5.79 -10.84 -9.92
C SER A 111 4.34 -10.47 -9.61
N TRP A 112 3.59 -11.37 -8.96
CA TRP A 112 2.22 -11.11 -8.49
C TRP A 112 2.18 -10.00 -7.44
N GLY A 113 3.18 -9.92 -6.55
CA GLY A 113 3.31 -8.84 -5.58
C GLY A 113 3.54 -7.48 -6.24
N LYS A 114 4.32 -7.42 -7.32
CA LYS A 114 4.54 -6.17 -8.08
C LYS A 114 3.25 -5.72 -8.77
N LEU A 115 2.55 -6.64 -9.46
CA LEU A 115 1.30 -6.35 -10.15
C LEU A 115 0.21 -5.87 -9.19
N LYS A 116 0.09 -6.51 -8.02
CA LYS A 116 -0.79 -6.09 -6.94
C LYS A 116 -0.52 -4.64 -6.51
N THR A 117 0.75 -4.28 -6.31
CA THR A 117 1.11 -2.92 -5.87
C THR A 117 0.73 -1.88 -6.92
N ILE A 118 0.98 -2.15 -8.20
CA ILE A 118 0.60 -1.26 -9.31
C ILE A 118 -0.93 -1.09 -9.35
N SER A 119 -1.69 -2.19 -9.30
CA SER A 119 -3.16 -2.14 -9.30
C SER A 119 -3.70 -1.34 -8.12
N GLN A 120 -3.13 -1.52 -6.93
CA GLN A 120 -3.53 -0.80 -5.73
C GLN A 120 -3.19 0.70 -5.81
N MET A 121 -2.05 1.09 -6.41
CA MET A 121 -1.71 2.49 -6.66
C MET A 121 -2.73 3.14 -7.61
N ILE A 122 -3.08 2.47 -8.72
CA ILE A 122 -4.09 2.97 -9.67
C ILE A 122 -5.44 3.12 -8.96
N MET A 123 -5.88 2.10 -8.22
CA MET A 123 -7.10 2.15 -7.42
C MET A 123 -7.10 3.37 -6.47
N SER A 124 -6.01 3.57 -5.72
CA SER A 124 -5.92 4.68 -4.76
C SER A 124 -6.00 6.04 -5.45
N ILE A 125 -5.32 6.19 -6.59
CA ILE A 125 -5.35 7.44 -7.37
C ILE A 125 -6.78 7.70 -7.89
N LEU A 126 -7.46 6.70 -8.45
CA LEU A 126 -8.83 6.85 -8.94
C LEU A 126 -9.78 7.27 -7.82
N LEU A 127 -9.69 6.63 -6.65
CA LEU A 127 -10.54 6.93 -5.49
C LEU A 127 -10.25 8.30 -4.88
N ILE A 128 -9.00 8.76 -4.87
CA ILE A 128 -8.65 10.09 -4.34
C ILE A 128 -9.22 11.18 -5.25
N PHE A 129 -9.04 11.06 -6.57
CA PHE A 129 -9.52 12.10 -7.50
C PHE A 129 -11.04 12.02 -7.69
N HIS A 130 -11.63 10.86 -7.54
CA HIS A 130 -13.08 10.61 -7.62
C HIS A 130 -13.77 11.45 -8.71
N PHE A 131 -13.42 11.19 -9.96
CA PHE A 131 -13.97 11.95 -11.08
C PHE A 131 -15.47 11.67 -11.28
N ASN A 132 -16.24 12.72 -11.48
CA ASN A 132 -17.67 12.60 -11.75
C ASN A 132 -17.94 11.88 -13.09
N GLY A 133 -18.81 10.89 -13.07
CA GLY A 133 -19.31 10.20 -14.26
C GLY A 133 -19.42 8.70 -14.08
N ASN A 134 -20.43 8.09 -14.71
CA ASN A 134 -20.68 6.65 -14.59
C ASN A 134 -19.49 5.78 -15.00
N VAL A 135 -18.72 6.22 -16.01
CA VAL A 135 -17.53 5.48 -16.48
C VAL A 135 -16.46 5.41 -15.38
N PHE A 136 -16.21 6.53 -14.70
CA PHE A 136 -15.21 6.56 -13.62
C PHE A 136 -15.66 5.73 -12.42
N PHE A 137 -16.94 5.78 -12.05
CA PHE A 137 -17.51 4.92 -11.02
C PHE A 137 -17.28 3.43 -11.31
N TYR A 138 -17.57 2.96 -12.54
CA TYR A 138 -17.30 1.56 -12.90
C TYR A 138 -15.81 1.23 -12.92
N LEU A 139 -14.95 2.17 -13.30
CA LEU A 139 -13.50 1.98 -13.24
C LEU A 139 -13.01 1.83 -11.79
N GLU A 140 -13.47 2.69 -10.88
CA GLU A 140 -13.15 2.61 -9.45
C GLU A 140 -13.54 1.24 -8.88
N GLN A 141 -14.78 0.82 -9.10
CA GLN A 141 -15.27 -0.49 -8.62
C GLN A 141 -14.46 -1.65 -9.24
N THR A 142 -14.15 -1.57 -10.51
CA THR A 142 -13.35 -2.60 -11.19
C THR A 142 -11.96 -2.72 -10.59
N PHE A 143 -11.28 -1.59 -10.36
CA PHE A 143 -9.94 -1.60 -9.75
C PHE A 143 -9.95 -2.01 -8.29
N ILE A 144 -11.02 -1.75 -7.52
CA ILE A 144 -11.19 -2.27 -6.17
C ILE A 144 -11.16 -3.81 -6.20
N TYR A 145 -12.00 -4.44 -7.02
CA TYR A 145 -12.05 -5.90 -7.09
C TYR A 145 -10.78 -6.52 -7.68
N ILE A 146 -10.18 -5.92 -8.71
CA ILE A 146 -8.88 -6.36 -9.26
C ILE A 146 -7.81 -6.32 -8.16
N SER A 147 -7.74 -5.26 -7.38
CA SER A 147 -6.77 -5.12 -6.28
C SER A 147 -6.96 -6.18 -5.21
N VAL A 148 -8.20 -6.54 -4.87
CA VAL A 148 -8.50 -7.62 -3.92
C VAL A 148 -8.06 -8.97 -4.49
N ILE A 149 -8.45 -9.29 -5.72
CA ILE A 149 -8.09 -10.56 -6.36
C ILE A 149 -6.57 -10.72 -6.41
N LEU A 150 -5.85 -9.70 -6.88
CA LEU A 150 -4.39 -9.72 -6.94
C LEU A 150 -3.76 -9.80 -5.55
N THR A 151 -4.38 -9.21 -4.54
CA THR A 151 -3.93 -9.30 -3.14
C THR A 151 -4.00 -10.75 -2.65
N VAL A 152 -5.11 -11.44 -2.88
CA VAL A 152 -5.31 -12.84 -2.47
C VAL A 152 -4.37 -13.75 -3.27
N VAL A 153 -4.32 -13.61 -4.60
CA VAL A 153 -3.44 -14.41 -5.48
C VAL A 153 -1.98 -14.25 -5.06
N SER A 154 -1.54 -13.02 -4.79
CA SER A 154 -0.15 -12.76 -4.38
C SER A 154 0.17 -13.30 -2.98
N LEU A 155 -0.81 -13.38 -2.08
CA LEU A 155 -0.65 -14.00 -0.77
C LEU A 155 -0.45 -15.52 -0.90
N VAL A 156 -1.32 -16.17 -1.69
CA VAL A 156 -1.23 -17.62 -1.94
C VAL A 156 0.09 -17.99 -2.63
N ASP A 157 0.46 -17.27 -3.70
CA ASP A 157 1.74 -17.47 -4.40
C ASP A 157 2.94 -17.33 -3.45
N TYR A 158 2.88 -16.32 -2.57
CA TYR A 158 3.94 -16.06 -1.60
C TYR A 158 4.09 -17.19 -0.57
N ILE A 159 2.99 -17.64 0.02
CA ILE A 159 2.99 -18.74 1.00
C ILE A 159 3.45 -20.03 0.33
N TYR A 160 2.94 -20.32 -0.87
CA TYR A 160 3.30 -21.55 -1.59
C TYR A 160 4.79 -21.62 -1.91
N LYS A 161 5.39 -20.51 -2.41
CA LYS A 161 6.81 -20.45 -2.76
C LYS A 161 7.74 -20.52 -1.55
N ASN A 162 7.31 -20.00 -0.41
CA ASN A 162 8.16 -19.87 0.78
C ASN A 162 7.77 -20.85 1.90
N ARG A 163 6.94 -21.86 1.60
CA ARG A 163 6.46 -22.84 2.59
C ARG A 163 7.60 -23.56 3.35
N LYS A 164 8.75 -23.78 2.71
CA LYS A 164 9.91 -24.45 3.36
C LYS A 164 10.43 -23.63 4.54
N VAL A 165 10.50 -22.32 4.40
CA VAL A 165 10.97 -21.42 5.48
C VAL A 165 10.02 -21.45 6.70
N LEU A 166 8.74 -21.79 6.49
CA LEU A 166 7.77 -21.94 7.59
C LEU A 166 7.95 -23.24 8.37
N TYR A 167 8.54 -24.29 7.76
CA TYR A 167 8.68 -25.62 8.36
C TYR A 167 10.09 -25.91 8.89
N GLU A 168 11.11 -25.18 8.42
CA GLU A 168 12.53 -25.43 8.79
C GLU A 168 12.97 -24.75 10.11
N ASN A 169 12.11 -24.00 10.77
CA ASN A 169 12.36 -23.40 12.10
C ASN A 169 11.88 -24.32 13.25
N LYS A 170 12.14 -25.64 13.14
CA LYS A 170 12.07 -26.57 14.28
C LYS A 170 13.40 -27.17 14.59
#